data_df04f1ef605099b23e10bf92ce68431a
#
_entry.id   df04f1ef605099b23e10bf92ce68431a
#
_cell.length_a   1.000
_cell.length_b   1.000
_cell.length_c   1.000
_cell.angle_alpha   90.00
_cell.angle_beta   90.00
_cell.angle_gamma   90.00
#
_symmetry.space_group_name_H-M   'P 1'
#
loop_
_entity.id
_entity.type
_entity.pdbx_description
1 polymer ?
#
loop_
_entity_poly.entity_id
_entity_poly.type
_entity_poly.pdbx_seq_one_letter_code
_entity_poly.pdbx_strand_id
1 'polypeptide(L)'
;VSDGQGEGHERTVLLGKHADRAVLESAAAGRGWRRAAISTAGHGEMEQVAWQAAGAFVLYSEVHLLGHRVVRVTGESEAAVAEALGAVRDAVPTVSPDDLLDVLLAMPPAESTQMIRALNGLRAADIWNCANGRRQPADPRYADAVERAVRHPERQVVRALVEAVGDLMAVRPGLEVPVLALRDADGPARDVIEDFAGFCDAAG
;
A
#
# COMPACT_ATOMS: atom_id res chain seq x y z
N VAL A 1 -4.26 -8.87 -33.11
CA VAL A 1 -3.29 -7.99 -32.45
C VAL A 1 -3.02 -8.65 -31.09
N SER A 2 -1.87 -9.31 -30.97
CA SER A 2 -1.45 -10.00 -29.74
C SER A 2 -1.05 -8.96 -28.72
N ASP A 3 -1.83 -8.82 -27.68
CA ASP A 3 -1.46 -8.08 -26.46
C ASP A 3 -0.40 -8.89 -25.68
N GLY A 4 0.83 -8.79 -26.13
CA GLY A 4 1.98 -9.15 -25.33
C GLY A 4 2.22 -8.07 -24.28
N GLN A 5 1.41 -8.02 -23.25
CA GLN A 5 1.80 -7.32 -22.01
C GLN A 5 2.89 -8.17 -21.37
N GLY A 6 4.14 -7.86 -21.70
CA GLY A 6 5.28 -8.36 -20.95
C GLY A 6 5.04 -8.04 -19.48
N GLU A 7 5.06 -9.06 -18.61
CA GLU A 7 5.01 -8.88 -17.17
C GLU A 7 6.22 -8.05 -16.75
N GLY A 8 6.03 -6.74 -16.72
CA GLY A 8 7.05 -5.81 -16.25
C GLY A 8 7.32 -6.08 -14.77
N HIS A 9 8.58 -6.16 -14.39
CA HIS A 9 8.98 -6.28 -12.99
C HIS A 9 8.59 -5.03 -12.23
N GLU A 10 8.08 -5.22 -11.03
CA GLU A 10 7.59 -4.13 -10.18
C GLU A 10 7.95 -4.36 -8.72
N ARG A 11 8.30 -3.29 -8.03
CA ARG A 11 8.49 -3.27 -6.58
C ARG A 11 7.95 -1.95 -6.02
N THR A 12 7.32 -2.03 -4.86
CA THR A 12 6.79 -0.88 -4.13
C THR A 12 7.42 -0.82 -2.74
N VAL A 13 7.78 0.37 -2.29
CA VAL A 13 8.23 0.64 -0.93
C VAL A 13 7.57 1.91 -0.42
N LEU A 14 7.34 1.96 0.89
CA LEU A 14 6.94 3.18 1.58
C LEU A 14 8.18 3.92 2.07
N LEU A 15 8.11 5.23 2.10
CA LEU A 15 9.18 6.06 2.65
C LEU A 15 8.99 6.25 4.15
N GLY A 16 10.08 6.26 4.88
CA GLY A 16 10.10 6.56 6.30
C GLY A 16 9.52 7.95 6.59
N LYS A 17 9.05 8.15 7.83
CA LYS A 17 8.34 9.37 8.28
C LYS A 17 9.04 10.70 7.94
N HIS A 18 10.39 10.69 7.90
CA HIS A 18 11.21 11.88 7.67
C HIS A 18 11.80 11.92 6.25
N ALA A 19 11.43 10.98 5.39
CA ALA A 19 11.88 11.00 4.01
C ALA A 19 11.19 12.14 3.26
N ASP A 20 12.00 13.07 2.73
CA ASP A 20 11.52 14.20 1.97
C ASP A 20 11.63 13.94 0.46
N ARG A 21 10.66 14.42 -0.30
CA ARG A 21 10.70 14.42 -1.76
C ARG A 21 11.98 15.06 -2.30
N ALA A 22 12.43 16.17 -1.69
CA ALA A 22 13.63 16.88 -2.11
C ALA A 22 14.89 16.00 -2.06
N VAL A 23 14.97 15.08 -1.10
CA VAL A 23 16.08 14.11 -0.99
C VAL A 23 16.07 13.16 -2.18
N LEU A 24 14.91 12.64 -2.57
CA LEU A 24 14.77 11.77 -3.76
C LEU A 24 15.07 12.53 -5.05
N GLU A 25 14.61 13.77 -5.19
CA GLU A 25 14.91 14.63 -6.35
C GLU A 25 16.41 14.87 -6.49
N SER A 26 17.09 15.13 -5.37
CA SER A 26 18.55 15.30 -5.33
C SER A 26 19.28 14.02 -5.70
N ALA A 27 18.84 12.87 -5.17
CA ALA A 27 19.42 11.57 -5.48
C ALA A 27 19.20 11.18 -6.96
N ALA A 28 18.02 11.44 -7.51
CA ALA A 28 17.69 11.23 -8.91
C ALA A 28 18.60 12.09 -9.83
N ALA A 29 18.77 13.36 -9.49
CA ALA A 29 19.65 14.28 -10.23
C ALA A 29 21.11 13.81 -10.18
N GLY A 30 21.61 13.42 -8.99
CA GLY A 30 22.98 12.90 -8.81
C GLY A 30 23.28 11.61 -9.58
N ARG A 31 22.24 10.81 -9.90
CA ARG A 31 22.34 9.60 -10.72
C ARG A 31 22.03 9.83 -12.20
N GLY A 32 21.77 11.06 -12.60
CA GLY A 32 21.43 11.39 -13.99
C GLY A 32 20.04 10.87 -14.42
N TRP A 33 19.13 10.59 -13.49
CA TRP A 33 17.77 10.22 -13.84
C TRP A 33 17.04 11.39 -14.47
N ARG A 34 16.35 11.11 -15.56
CA ARG A 34 15.58 12.14 -16.27
C ARG A 34 14.17 12.22 -15.68
N ARG A 35 13.78 13.41 -15.26
CA ARG A 35 12.40 13.68 -14.84
C ARG A 35 11.45 13.44 -16.02
N ALA A 36 10.48 12.55 -15.82
CA ALA A 36 9.54 12.12 -16.87
C ALA A 36 8.20 12.84 -16.78
N ALA A 37 7.65 13.01 -15.58
CA ALA A 37 6.37 13.67 -15.37
C ALA A 37 6.23 14.21 -13.95
N ILE A 38 5.33 15.19 -13.81
CA ILE A 38 4.74 15.60 -12.53
C ILE A 38 3.23 15.60 -12.77
N SER A 39 2.49 14.98 -11.86
CA SER A 39 1.03 15.09 -11.81
C SER A 39 0.63 15.56 -10.43
N THR A 40 -0.15 16.61 -10.38
CA THR A 40 -0.95 16.97 -9.22
C THR A 40 -2.34 16.46 -9.50
N ALA A 41 -2.79 15.44 -8.77
CA ALA A 41 -4.16 14.96 -8.92
C ALA A 41 -5.14 16.11 -8.62
N GLY A 42 -6.12 16.24 -9.47
CA GLY A 42 -7.06 17.37 -9.46
C GLY A 42 -8.04 17.35 -8.30
N HIS A 43 -7.64 17.14 -7.10
CA HIS A 43 -8.39 17.34 -5.83
C HIS A 43 -7.46 17.23 -4.61
N GLY A 44 -6.14 17.37 -4.75
CA GLY A 44 -5.22 17.39 -3.60
C GLY A 44 -4.98 16.05 -2.90
N GLU A 45 -5.49 14.95 -3.45
CA GLU A 45 -5.40 13.64 -2.80
C GLU A 45 -4.06 12.94 -3.04
N MET A 46 -3.39 13.22 -4.15
CA MET A 46 -2.11 12.58 -4.47
C MET A 46 -1.22 13.50 -5.32
N GLU A 47 0.00 13.70 -4.88
CA GLU A 47 1.04 14.36 -5.67
C GLU A 47 2.02 13.30 -6.18
N GLN A 48 2.42 13.42 -7.47
CA GLN A 48 3.28 12.44 -8.10
C GLN A 48 4.44 13.07 -8.85
N VAL A 49 5.60 12.42 -8.76
CA VAL A 49 6.78 12.74 -9.55
C VAL A 49 7.38 11.46 -10.10
N ALA A 50 7.72 11.48 -11.37
CA ALA A 50 8.28 10.32 -12.03
C ALA A 50 9.65 10.62 -12.64
N TRP A 51 10.54 9.63 -12.57
CA TRP A 51 11.86 9.66 -13.19
C TRP A 51 12.09 8.43 -14.05
N GLN A 52 12.78 8.65 -15.18
CA GLN A 52 13.32 7.60 -16.00
C GLN A 52 14.75 7.32 -15.53
N ALA A 53 14.97 6.14 -14.97
CA ALA A 53 16.27 5.55 -14.70
C ALA A 53 16.72 4.65 -15.84
N ALA A 54 17.94 4.09 -15.79
CA ALA A 54 18.40 3.13 -16.78
C ALA A 54 17.57 1.84 -16.71
N GLY A 55 16.73 1.57 -17.71
CA GLY A 55 15.88 0.37 -17.79
C GLY A 55 14.74 0.31 -16.77
N ALA A 56 14.50 1.37 -15.98
CA ALA A 56 13.45 1.41 -14.98
C ALA A 56 12.76 2.79 -14.96
N PHE A 57 11.55 2.79 -14.40
CA PHE A 57 10.74 3.97 -14.15
C PHE A 57 10.45 4.04 -12.65
N VAL A 58 10.77 5.17 -12.03
CA VAL A 58 10.60 5.42 -10.60
C VAL A 58 9.49 6.43 -10.42
N LEU A 59 8.42 6.05 -9.75
CA LEU A 59 7.27 6.89 -9.45
C LEU A 59 7.19 7.13 -7.94
N TYR A 60 7.34 8.36 -7.55
CA TYR A 60 7.03 8.84 -6.20
C TYR A 60 5.58 9.30 -6.14
N SER A 61 4.87 8.94 -5.09
CA SER A 61 3.50 9.38 -4.82
C SER A 61 3.35 9.78 -3.36
N GLU A 62 2.79 10.95 -3.10
CA GLU A 62 2.39 11.38 -1.78
C GLU A 62 0.88 11.18 -1.63
N VAL A 63 0.49 10.22 -0.79
CA VAL A 63 -0.90 9.84 -0.54
C VAL A 63 -1.37 10.58 0.71
N HIS A 64 -1.81 11.82 0.52
CA HIS A 64 -2.13 12.73 1.62
C HIS A 64 -3.21 12.18 2.55
N LEU A 65 -4.25 11.55 1.99
CA LEU A 65 -5.35 10.96 2.76
C LEU A 65 -4.86 9.90 3.77
N LEU A 66 -3.84 9.14 3.40
CA LEU A 66 -3.29 8.07 4.25
C LEU A 66 -2.05 8.52 5.04
N GLY A 67 -1.54 9.73 4.78
CA GLY A 67 -0.32 10.25 5.40
C GLY A 67 0.94 9.47 5.04
N HIS A 68 0.95 8.78 3.88
CA HIS A 68 2.05 7.97 3.41
C HIS A 68 2.67 8.48 2.11
N ARG A 69 3.96 8.21 1.96
CA ARG A 69 4.72 8.44 0.74
C ARG A 69 5.18 7.09 0.20
N VAL A 70 4.93 6.86 -1.08
CA VAL A 70 5.17 5.58 -1.74
C VAL A 70 6.11 5.80 -2.91
N VAL A 71 7.07 4.91 -3.08
CA VAL A 71 7.87 4.81 -4.31
C VAL A 71 7.59 3.46 -4.96
N ARG A 72 7.16 3.54 -6.21
CA ARG A 72 6.97 2.39 -7.08
C ARG A 72 8.05 2.40 -8.15
N VAL A 73 8.71 1.27 -8.33
CA VAL A 73 9.71 1.07 -9.37
C VAL A 73 9.20 0.00 -10.31
N THR A 74 9.12 0.32 -11.59
CA THR A 74 8.78 -0.63 -12.66
C THR A 74 9.90 -0.67 -13.69
N GLY A 75 10.13 -1.80 -14.34
CA GLY A 75 11.21 -1.92 -15.31
C GLY A 75 11.09 -3.16 -16.19
N GLU A 76 11.93 -3.19 -17.21
CA GLU A 76 11.98 -4.28 -18.21
C GLU A 76 12.60 -5.56 -17.62
N SER A 77 13.42 -5.42 -16.58
CA SER A 77 14.08 -6.53 -15.92
C SER A 77 14.10 -6.38 -14.40
N GLU A 78 14.16 -7.50 -13.69
CA GLU A 78 14.30 -7.51 -12.22
C GLU A 78 15.59 -6.80 -11.78
N ALA A 79 16.68 -6.93 -12.53
CA ALA A 79 17.95 -6.28 -12.24
C ALA A 79 17.83 -4.75 -12.29
N ALA A 80 17.17 -4.19 -13.33
CA ALA A 80 16.96 -2.75 -13.44
C ALA A 80 16.06 -2.21 -12.31
N VAL A 81 15.01 -2.96 -11.94
CA VAL A 81 14.14 -2.61 -10.80
C VAL A 81 14.92 -2.66 -9.49
N ALA A 82 15.74 -3.71 -9.27
CA ALA A 82 16.54 -3.85 -8.05
C ALA A 82 17.59 -2.74 -7.92
N GLU A 83 18.26 -2.36 -9.02
CA GLU A 83 19.23 -1.26 -9.05
C GLU A 83 18.56 0.08 -8.71
N ALA A 84 17.47 0.42 -9.39
CA ALA A 84 16.75 1.66 -9.12
C ALA A 84 16.19 1.71 -7.69
N LEU A 85 15.66 0.60 -7.18
CA LEU A 85 15.18 0.49 -5.81
C LEU A 85 16.33 0.59 -4.79
N GLY A 86 17.48 0.00 -5.09
CA GLY A 86 18.70 0.15 -4.30
C GLY A 86 19.08 1.63 -4.17
N ALA A 87 19.06 2.36 -5.26
CA ALA A 87 19.31 3.80 -5.29
C ALA A 87 18.33 4.62 -4.41
N VAL A 88 17.04 4.22 -4.40
CA VAL A 88 16.04 4.84 -3.51
C VAL A 88 16.37 4.55 -2.04
N ARG A 89 16.71 3.29 -1.71
CA ARG A 89 17.04 2.85 -0.35
C ARG A 89 18.30 3.51 0.21
N ASP A 90 19.29 3.75 -0.65
CA ASP A 90 20.51 4.46 -0.28
C ASP A 90 20.23 5.94 0.07
N ALA A 91 19.23 6.54 -0.58
CA ALA A 91 18.90 7.93 -0.39
C ALA A 91 18.00 8.19 0.83
N VAL A 92 17.04 7.30 1.08
CA VAL A 92 16.01 7.49 2.12
C VAL A 92 15.66 6.16 2.82
N PRO A 93 15.31 6.20 4.13
CA PRO A 93 14.77 5.05 4.81
C PRO A 93 13.47 4.58 4.14
N THR A 94 13.37 3.28 3.89
CA THR A 94 12.20 2.65 3.27
C THR A 94 11.66 1.52 4.13
N VAL A 95 10.37 1.22 3.97
CA VAL A 95 9.66 0.08 4.57
C VAL A 95 8.95 -0.65 3.44
N SER A 96 9.11 -1.96 3.36
CA SER A 96 8.39 -2.76 2.37
C SER A 96 6.98 -3.12 2.86
N PRO A 97 6.05 -3.51 1.97
CA PRO A 97 4.78 -4.11 2.39
C PRO A 97 4.96 -5.36 3.25
N ASP A 98 6.00 -6.17 2.98
CA ASP A 98 6.35 -7.35 3.78
C ASP A 98 6.72 -6.97 5.21
N ASP A 99 7.54 -5.92 5.41
CA ASP A 99 7.89 -5.43 6.74
C ASP A 99 6.65 -4.96 7.51
N LEU A 100 5.66 -4.37 6.81
CA LEU A 100 4.41 -3.94 7.45
C LEU A 100 3.55 -5.14 7.87
N LEU A 101 3.48 -6.20 7.06
CA LEU A 101 2.79 -7.43 7.41
C LEU A 101 3.45 -8.09 8.62
N ASP A 102 4.77 -8.19 8.63
CA ASP A 102 5.52 -8.77 9.75
C ASP A 102 5.27 -7.96 11.04
N VAL A 103 5.25 -6.63 10.94
CA VAL A 103 4.87 -5.75 12.05
C VAL A 103 3.47 -6.05 12.56
N LEU A 104 2.46 -6.14 11.67
CA LEU A 104 1.08 -6.43 12.05
C LEU A 104 0.93 -7.79 12.73
N LEU A 105 1.66 -8.80 12.23
CA LEU A 105 1.60 -10.17 12.76
C LEU A 105 2.35 -10.32 14.10
N ALA A 106 3.44 -9.57 14.31
CA ALA A 106 4.23 -9.63 15.52
C ALA A 106 3.75 -8.71 16.66
N MET A 107 3.01 -7.63 16.32
CA MET A 107 2.70 -6.54 17.23
C MET A 107 1.72 -6.95 18.33
N PRO A 108 1.98 -6.60 19.62
CA PRO A 108 0.99 -6.80 20.67
C PRO A 108 -0.23 -5.88 20.48
N PRO A 109 -1.43 -6.30 20.95
CA PRO A 109 -2.66 -5.50 20.81
C PRO A 109 -2.60 -4.09 21.43
N ALA A 110 -1.64 -3.81 22.30
CA ALA A 110 -1.48 -2.50 22.93
C ALA A 110 -0.90 -1.41 22.01
N GLU A 111 -0.44 -1.78 20.81
CA GLU A 111 0.26 -0.90 19.87
C GLU A 111 -0.67 -0.33 18.76
N SER A 112 -1.88 0.08 19.14
CA SER A 112 -2.96 0.50 18.22
C SER A 112 -2.52 1.52 17.17
N THR A 113 -1.75 2.53 17.56
CA THR A 113 -1.27 3.57 16.64
C THR A 113 -0.35 3.00 15.55
N GLN A 114 0.50 2.03 15.89
CA GLN A 114 1.39 1.39 14.93
C GLN A 114 0.61 0.44 14.02
N MET A 115 -0.40 -0.28 14.57
CA MET A 115 -1.28 -1.13 13.75
C MET A 115 -2.04 -0.30 12.71
N ILE A 116 -2.66 0.81 13.12
CA ILE A 116 -3.36 1.72 12.21
C ILE A 116 -2.40 2.23 11.12
N ARG A 117 -1.19 2.64 11.51
CA ARG A 117 -0.19 3.10 10.53
C ARG A 117 0.22 1.99 9.56
N ALA A 118 0.42 0.77 10.03
CA ALA A 118 0.78 -0.36 9.17
C ALA A 118 -0.36 -0.72 8.20
N LEU A 119 -1.62 -0.74 8.65
CA LEU A 119 -2.79 -0.95 7.80
C LEU A 119 -2.91 0.12 6.72
N ASN A 120 -2.78 1.40 7.08
CA ASN A 120 -2.77 2.50 6.12
C ASN A 120 -1.59 2.43 5.17
N GLY A 121 -0.44 1.92 5.63
CA GLY A 121 0.74 1.70 4.79
C GLY A 121 0.50 0.61 3.73
N LEU A 122 -0.09 -0.53 4.10
CA LEU A 122 -0.47 -1.57 3.14
C LEU A 122 -1.47 -1.06 2.11
N ARG A 123 -2.48 -0.30 2.55
CA ARG A 123 -3.44 0.37 1.69
C ARG A 123 -2.75 1.32 0.69
N ALA A 124 -1.83 2.14 1.17
CA ALA A 124 -1.07 3.06 0.33
C ALA A 124 -0.16 2.35 -0.68
N ALA A 125 0.46 1.24 -0.29
CA ALA A 125 1.33 0.45 -1.16
C ALA A 125 0.58 -0.17 -2.35
N ASP A 126 -0.67 -0.59 -2.14
CA ASP A 126 -1.51 -1.20 -3.18
C ASP A 126 -2.44 -0.19 -3.91
N ILE A 127 -2.39 1.10 -3.57
CA ILE A 127 -3.32 2.10 -4.12
C ILE A 127 -3.33 2.14 -5.66
N TRP A 128 -2.17 1.94 -6.29
CA TRP A 128 -2.04 1.86 -7.74
C TRP A 128 -2.66 0.59 -8.32
N ASN A 129 -2.51 -0.52 -7.64
CA ASN A 129 -3.09 -1.79 -8.05
C ASN A 129 -4.61 -1.71 -7.96
N CYS A 130 -5.13 -1.10 -6.89
CA CYS A 130 -6.56 -0.82 -6.71
C CYS A 130 -7.10 0.08 -7.83
N ALA A 131 -6.44 1.20 -8.13
CA ALA A 131 -6.85 2.14 -9.17
C ALA A 131 -6.85 1.54 -10.59
N ASN A 132 -6.04 0.51 -10.84
CA ASN A 132 -5.93 -0.13 -12.15
C ASN A 132 -6.54 -1.54 -12.20
N GLY A 133 -7.21 -1.99 -11.15
CA GLY A 133 -7.81 -3.32 -11.06
C GLY A 133 -6.81 -4.48 -11.18
N ARG A 134 -5.54 -4.26 -10.85
CA ARG A 134 -4.47 -5.27 -10.98
C ARG A 134 -4.51 -6.21 -9.78
N ARG A 135 -5.00 -7.42 -9.99
CA ARG A 135 -4.97 -8.46 -8.97
C ARG A 135 -3.55 -8.79 -8.54
N GLN A 136 -3.37 -8.92 -7.25
CA GLN A 136 -2.10 -9.31 -6.64
C GLN A 136 -2.08 -10.81 -6.36
N PRO A 137 -0.90 -11.44 -6.35
CA PRO A 137 -0.77 -12.82 -5.90
C PRO A 137 -1.33 -13.00 -4.50
N ALA A 138 -1.94 -14.16 -4.26
CA ALA A 138 -2.43 -14.51 -2.93
C ALA A 138 -1.23 -14.64 -1.96
N ASP A 139 -1.31 -13.90 -0.86
CA ASP A 139 -0.38 -14.02 0.25
C ASP A 139 -1.19 -14.25 1.53
N PRO A 140 -1.10 -15.43 2.16
CA PRO A 140 -1.91 -15.77 3.34
C PRO A 140 -1.67 -14.83 4.52
N ARG A 141 -0.50 -14.17 4.60
CA ARG A 141 -0.20 -13.23 5.68
C ARG A 141 -1.17 -12.06 5.73
N TYR A 142 -1.75 -11.66 4.58
CA TYR A 142 -2.79 -10.63 4.57
C TYR A 142 -4.06 -11.09 5.29
N ALA A 143 -4.52 -12.31 5.04
CA ALA A 143 -5.67 -12.88 5.72
C ALA A 143 -5.42 -13.01 7.23
N ASP A 144 -4.23 -13.50 7.63
CA ASP A 144 -3.83 -13.62 9.03
C ASP A 144 -3.79 -12.23 9.72
N ALA A 145 -3.28 -11.21 9.05
CA ALA A 145 -3.25 -9.85 9.57
C ALA A 145 -4.66 -9.27 9.74
N VAL A 146 -5.56 -9.52 8.79
CA VAL A 146 -6.98 -9.13 8.87
C VAL A 146 -7.66 -9.84 10.04
N GLU A 147 -7.50 -11.17 10.15
CA GLU A 147 -8.09 -11.97 11.23
C GLU A 147 -7.65 -11.52 12.62
N ARG A 148 -6.40 -11.11 12.73
CA ARG A 148 -5.86 -10.55 13.98
C ARG A 148 -6.41 -9.16 14.27
N ALA A 149 -6.41 -8.26 13.29
CA ALA A 149 -6.80 -6.87 13.49
C ALA A 149 -8.32 -6.70 13.70
N VAL A 150 -9.17 -7.56 13.12
CA VAL A 150 -10.61 -7.48 13.31
C VAL A 150 -11.05 -7.83 14.73
N ARG A 151 -10.24 -8.59 15.48
CA ARG A 151 -10.47 -8.93 16.89
C ARG A 151 -9.84 -7.94 17.88
N HIS A 152 -9.30 -6.85 17.37
CA HIS A 152 -8.66 -5.85 18.23
C HIS A 152 -9.69 -5.15 19.12
N PRO A 153 -9.38 -4.91 20.45
CA PRO A 153 -10.31 -4.30 21.38
C PRO A 153 -10.62 -2.82 21.08
N GLU A 154 -9.72 -2.13 20.38
CA GLU A 154 -9.93 -0.73 20.04
C GLU A 154 -10.66 -0.58 18.70
N ARG A 155 -11.85 0.04 18.77
CA ARG A 155 -12.70 0.32 17.61
C ARG A 155 -11.98 1.02 16.46
N GLN A 156 -11.02 1.91 16.76
CA GLN A 156 -10.27 2.64 15.75
C GLN A 156 -9.38 1.74 14.89
N VAL A 157 -8.81 0.67 15.46
CA VAL A 157 -8.02 -0.32 14.71
C VAL A 157 -8.92 -1.10 13.76
N VAL A 158 -10.08 -1.55 14.22
CA VAL A 158 -11.06 -2.26 13.38
C VAL A 158 -11.58 -1.36 12.27
N ARG A 159 -11.81 -0.07 12.56
CA ARG A 159 -12.21 0.90 11.53
C ARG A 159 -11.13 1.06 10.46
N ALA A 160 -9.87 1.27 10.86
CA ALA A 160 -8.76 1.38 9.91
C ALA A 160 -8.58 0.09 9.07
N LEU A 161 -8.81 -1.08 9.70
CA LEU A 161 -8.81 -2.35 9.01
C LEU A 161 -9.91 -2.44 7.96
N VAL A 162 -11.16 -2.13 8.32
CA VAL A 162 -12.32 -2.19 7.41
C VAL A 162 -12.11 -1.26 6.21
N GLU A 163 -11.60 -0.06 6.43
CA GLU A 163 -11.25 0.86 5.34
C GLU A 163 -10.13 0.27 4.45
N ALA A 164 -9.12 -0.37 5.04
CA ALA A 164 -8.06 -1.01 4.28
C ALA A 164 -8.57 -2.22 3.48
N VAL A 165 -9.38 -3.08 4.08
CA VAL A 165 -9.99 -4.24 3.41
C VAL A 165 -10.90 -3.78 2.27
N GLY A 166 -11.72 -2.74 2.47
CA GLY A 166 -12.61 -2.19 1.44
C GLY A 166 -11.85 -1.78 0.17
N ASP A 167 -10.67 -1.19 0.30
CA ASP A 167 -9.84 -0.84 -0.86
C ASP A 167 -9.09 -2.07 -1.42
N LEU A 168 -8.51 -2.89 -0.54
CA LEU A 168 -7.62 -3.98 -0.93
C LEU A 168 -8.37 -5.18 -1.54
N MET A 169 -9.64 -5.42 -1.16
CA MET A 169 -10.40 -6.58 -1.67
C MET A 169 -10.60 -6.55 -3.19
N ALA A 170 -10.54 -5.38 -3.81
CA ALA A 170 -10.59 -5.24 -5.27
C ALA A 170 -9.40 -5.91 -5.98
N VAL A 171 -8.25 -5.97 -5.33
CA VAL A 171 -7.01 -6.54 -5.87
C VAL A 171 -6.55 -7.79 -5.15
N ARG A 172 -7.05 -8.03 -3.93
CA ARG A 172 -6.80 -9.20 -3.07
C ARG A 172 -8.14 -9.79 -2.61
N PRO A 173 -8.85 -10.52 -3.48
CA PRO A 173 -10.17 -11.06 -3.16
C PRO A 173 -10.10 -12.04 -1.98
N GLY A 174 -11.14 -12.03 -1.15
CA GLY A 174 -11.26 -12.89 0.03
C GLY A 174 -10.80 -12.24 1.34
N LEU A 175 -10.22 -11.03 1.31
CA LEU A 175 -9.83 -10.33 2.54
C LEU A 175 -11.03 -9.89 3.40
N GLU A 176 -12.21 -9.76 2.79
CA GLU A 176 -13.46 -9.43 3.46
C GLU A 176 -13.98 -10.59 4.34
N VAL A 177 -13.62 -11.83 4.02
CA VAL A 177 -14.19 -13.04 4.67
C VAL A 177 -13.99 -13.05 6.19
N PRO A 178 -12.78 -12.80 6.76
CA PRO A 178 -12.61 -12.77 8.20
C PRO A 178 -13.39 -11.66 8.90
N VAL A 179 -13.64 -10.54 8.22
CA VAL A 179 -14.43 -9.41 8.75
C VAL A 179 -15.90 -9.80 8.78
N LEU A 180 -16.43 -10.34 7.67
CA LEU A 180 -17.82 -10.75 7.55
C LEU A 180 -18.18 -11.91 8.48
N ALA A 181 -17.22 -12.76 8.82
CA ALA A 181 -17.41 -13.84 9.81
C ALA A 181 -17.75 -13.34 11.22
N LEU A 182 -17.49 -12.05 11.52
CA LEU A 182 -17.81 -11.42 12.81
C LEU A 182 -19.05 -10.50 12.73
N ARG A 183 -19.82 -10.53 11.64
CA ARG A 183 -21.00 -9.67 11.44
C ARG A 183 -21.99 -9.73 12.61
N ASP A 184 -22.23 -10.93 13.14
CA ASP A 184 -23.20 -11.16 14.22
C ASP A 184 -22.55 -11.23 15.61
N ALA A 185 -21.24 -10.98 15.69
CA ALA A 185 -20.53 -11.03 16.96
C ALA A 185 -20.70 -9.74 17.77
N ASP A 186 -20.94 -9.87 19.07
CA ASP A 186 -20.93 -8.73 19.95
C ASP A 186 -19.49 -8.23 20.19
N GLY A 187 -19.30 -6.92 20.12
CA GLY A 187 -17.97 -6.35 20.32
C GLY A 187 -17.93 -4.82 20.18
N PRO A 188 -16.80 -4.19 20.55
CA PRO A 188 -16.65 -2.72 20.57
C PRO A 188 -16.71 -2.06 19.18
N ALA A 189 -16.58 -2.84 18.12
CA ALA A 189 -16.60 -2.38 16.73
C ALA A 189 -17.74 -3.01 15.89
N ARG A 190 -18.78 -3.53 16.56
CA ARG A 190 -19.92 -4.18 15.89
C ARG A 190 -20.52 -3.29 14.80
N ASP A 191 -20.80 -2.03 15.12
CA ASP A 191 -21.35 -1.06 14.18
C ASP A 191 -20.48 -0.87 12.93
N VAL A 192 -19.15 -0.87 13.08
CA VAL A 192 -18.19 -0.74 11.97
C VAL A 192 -18.24 -1.97 11.06
N ILE A 193 -18.38 -3.16 11.64
CA ILE A 193 -18.47 -4.42 10.89
C ILE A 193 -19.83 -4.55 10.19
N GLU A 194 -20.91 -4.13 10.85
CA GLU A 194 -22.26 -4.10 10.25
C GLU A 194 -22.32 -3.14 9.05
N ASP A 195 -21.76 -1.93 9.18
CA ASP A 195 -21.66 -0.96 8.07
C ASP A 195 -20.87 -1.52 6.88
N PHE A 196 -19.75 -2.19 7.16
CA PHE A 196 -18.93 -2.83 6.11
C PHE A 196 -19.67 -3.99 5.43
N ALA A 197 -20.37 -4.81 6.22
CA ALA A 197 -21.17 -5.91 5.66
C ALA A 197 -22.26 -5.36 4.73
N GLY A 198 -22.95 -4.28 5.14
CA GLY A 198 -23.92 -3.60 4.29
C GLY A 198 -23.32 -3.06 2.98
N PHE A 199 -22.08 -2.55 3.03
CA PHE A 199 -21.34 -2.13 1.83
C PHE A 199 -21.03 -3.32 0.92
N CYS A 200 -20.56 -4.45 1.44
CA CYS A 200 -20.29 -5.64 0.65
C CYS A 200 -21.56 -6.23 0.02
N ASP A 201 -22.68 -6.29 0.77
CA ASP A 201 -23.97 -6.76 0.28
C ASP A 201 -24.52 -5.89 -0.88
N ALA A 202 -24.20 -4.58 -0.88
CA ALA A 202 -24.64 -3.66 -1.95
C ALA A 202 -23.74 -3.71 -3.20
N ALA A 203 -22.50 -4.18 -3.06
CA ALA A 203 -21.51 -4.24 -4.14
C ALA A 203 -21.54 -5.57 -4.93
N GLY A 204 -22.16 -6.62 -4.39
CA GLY A 204 -22.30 -7.97 -5.00
C GLY A 204 -23.58 -8.12 -5.77
#